data_824566b97a122f725fe26899267c23cd
#
_entry.id   824566b97a122f725fe26899267c23cd
#
_cell.length_a   1.000
_cell.length_b   1.000
_cell.length_c   1.000
_cell.angle_alpha   90.00
_cell.angle_beta   90.00
_cell.angle_gamma   90.00
#
_symmetry.space_group_name_H-M   'P 1'
#
loop_
_entity.id
_entity.type
_entity.pdbx_description
1 polymer ?
#
loop_
_entity_poly.entity_id
_entity_poly.type
_entity_poly.pdbx_seq_one_letter_code
_entity_poly.pdbx_strand_id
1 'polypeptide(L)'
;MQYWGFKDVGLDTPEMEKLVGDFKEAGKTPVLEVVNFEENGLLEAAALAVTCGVEYFTGGLFSQAVMERVQAAGMKYFPFCGDVSGSPIALAGSPEDVLGDAARLRDLGVDGVDLVAYRYANGDPIELAKLVKHQLGGENLIIAGSINSVDRIQRMHEIEPFGYTMGGALFGGAFVPGGSFRDNLEYVVNIDATVSGGV
;
A
#
# COMPACT_ATOMS: atom_id res chain seq x y z
N MET A 1 -7.24 -0.16 -13.94
CA MET A 1 -6.42 0.17 -12.75
C MET A 1 -6.21 1.68 -12.69
N GLN A 2 -6.60 2.31 -11.57
CA GLN A 2 -6.56 3.78 -11.40
C GLN A 2 -5.27 4.23 -10.71
N TYR A 3 -4.85 3.54 -9.65
CA TYR A 3 -3.72 3.92 -8.81
C TYR A 3 -2.43 3.29 -9.30
N TRP A 4 -1.36 4.09 -9.40
CA TRP A 4 -0.02 3.66 -9.81
C TRP A 4 0.99 4.07 -8.75
N GLY A 5 1.68 3.07 -8.19
CA GLY A 5 2.59 3.26 -7.06
C GLY A 5 4.05 3.04 -7.44
N PHE A 6 4.91 3.73 -6.72
CA PHE A 6 6.37 3.55 -6.75
C PHE A 6 6.94 3.72 -5.34
N LYS A 7 8.21 3.40 -5.16
CA LYS A 7 8.91 3.56 -3.88
C LYS A 7 9.84 4.77 -3.90
N ASP A 8 10.15 5.28 -2.72
CA ASP A 8 11.06 6.40 -2.46
C ASP A 8 12.54 6.08 -2.71
N VAL A 9 12.83 4.98 -3.43
CA VAL A 9 14.18 4.50 -3.72
C VAL A 9 14.37 4.16 -5.20
N GLY A 10 15.58 4.29 -5.69
CA GLY A 10 15.98 3.83 -7.03
C GLY A 10 15.88 4.88 -8.14
N LEU A 11 15.27 6.04 -7.87
CA LEU A 11 15.19 7.19 -8.76
C LEU A 11 15.66 8.45 -8.02
N ASP A 12 16.21 9.43 -8.73
CA ASP A 12 16.42 10.76 -8.17
C ASP A 12 15.16 11.62 -8.22
N THR A 13 15.17 12.78 -7.56
CA THR A 13 13.97 13.66 -7.48
C THR A 13 13.45 14.08 -8.87
N PRO A 14 14.26 14.54 -9.82
CA PRO A 14 13.80 14.86 -11.18
C PRO A 14 13.16 13.68 -11.92
N GLU A 15 13.69 12.47 -11.74
CA GLU A 15 13.13 11.25 -12.33
C GLU A 15 11.78 10.90 -11.72
N MET A 16 11.63 11.06 -10.37
CA MET A 16 10.36 10.86 -9.69
C MET A 16 9.30 11.90 -10.08
N GLU A 17 9.68 13.18 -10.18
CA GLU A 17 8.78 14.24 -10.67
C GLU A 17 8.28 13.92 -12.09
N LYS A 18 9.17 13.49 -12.96
CA LYS A 18 8.81 13.09 -14.32
C LYS A 18 7.86 11.88 -14.31
N LEU A 19 8.16 10.85 -13.51
CA LEU A 19 7.32 9.64 -13.40
C LEU A 19 5.91 9.99 -12.90
N VAL A 20 5.80 10.85 -11.90
CA VAL A 20 4.51 11.32 -11.39
C VAL A 20 3.75 12.13 -12.45
N GLY A 21 4.47 12.98 -13.20
CA GLY A 21 3.92 13.70 -14.35
C GLY A 21 3.34 12.74 -15.39
N ASP A 22 4.12 11.75 -15.81
CA ASP A 22 3.72 10.71 -16.77
C ASP A 22 2.46 9.93 -16.27
N PHE A 23 2.37 9.63 -14.97
CA PHE A 23 1.18 9.00 -14.39
C PHE A 23 -0.06 9.89 -14.50
N LYS A 24 0.06 11.16 -14.14
CA LYS A 24 -1.04 12.13 -14.21
C LYS A 24 -1.51 12.39 -15.64
N GLU A 25 -0.58 12.52 -16.59
CA GLU A 25 -0.89 12.65 -18.02
C GLU A 25 -1.65 11.42 -18.55
N ALA A 26 -1.34 10.23 -18.03
CA ALA A 26 -2.06 8.99 -18.32
C ALA A 26 -3.39 8.86 -17.55
N GLY A 27 -3.82 9.88 -16.81
CA GLY A 27 -5.03 9.87 -16.00
C GLY A 27 -4.97 8.94 -14.79
N LYS A 28 -3.77 8.69 -14.25
CA LYS A 28 -3.55 7.82 -13.08
C LYS A 28 -3.32 8.65 -11.82
N THR A 29 -3.67 8.06 -10.69
CA THR A 29 -3.45 8.61 -9.36
C THR A 29 -2.11 8.12 -8.80
N PRO A 30 -1.11 8.99 -8.58
CA PRO A 30 0.20 8.58 -8.10
C PRO A 30 0.19 8.27 -6.60
N VAL A 31 0.81 7.14 -6.23
CA VAL A 31 0.98 6.64 -4.87
C VAL A 31 2.47 6.47 -4.57
N LEU A 32 2.96 6.99 -3.45
CA LEU A 32 4.31 6.74 -2.95
C LEU A 32 4.25 5.80 -1.75
N GLU A 33 4.88 4.63 -1.87
CA GLU A 33 5.10 3.71 -0.74
C GLU A 33 6.49 3.95 -0.15
N VAL A 34 6.54 4.29 1.14
CA VAL A 34 7.78 4.54 1.88
C VAL A 34 8.06 3.39 2.83
N VAL A 35 9.26 2.82 2.75
CA VAL A 35 9.73 1.78 3.65
C VAL A 35 10.84 2.35 4.52
N ASN A 36 10.47 3.17 5.49
CA ASN A 36 11.36 3.75 6.46
C ASN A 36 10.72 3.69 7.86
N PHE A 37 11.54 3.46 8.88
CA PHE A 37 11.10 3.36 10.28
C PHE A 37 11.62 4.52 11.14
N GLU A 38 12.47 5.39 10.55
CA GLU A 38 13.04 6.55 11.21
C GLU A 38 12.28 7.83 10.81
N GLU A 39 11.88 8.63 11.79
CA GLU A 39 11.06 9.82 11.55
C GLU A 39 11.69 10.83 10.59
N ASN A 40 13.00 11.05 10.68
CA ASN A 40 13.71 11.96 9.77
C ASN A 40 13.61 11.48 8.31
N GLY A 41 13.80 10.17 8.06
CA GLY A 41 13.66 9.61 6.72
C GLY A 41 12.22 9.69 6.19
N LEU A 42 11.23 9.51 7.08
CA LEU A 42 9.82 9.70 6.72
C LEU A 42 9.50 11.16 6.37
N LEU A 43 10.08 12.12 7.08
CA LEU A 43 9.90 13.54 6.79
C LEU A 43 10.57 13.97 5.47
N GLU A 44 11.72 13.40 5.15
CA GLU A 44 12.40 13.58 3.85
C GLU A 44 11.54 13.01 2.71
N ALA A 45 11.04 11.79 2.87
CA ALA A 45 10.14 11.16 1.89
C ALA A 45 8.82 11.95 1.73
N ALA A 46 8.26 12.49 2.82
CA ALA A 46 7.07 13.34 2.77
C ALA A 46 7.35 14.65 2.01
N ALA A 47 8.52 15.26 2.20
CA ALA A 47 8.92 16.44 1.44
C ALA A 47 9.07 16.14 -0.06
N LEU A 48 9.67 15.00 -0.39
CA LEU A 48 9.78 14.50 -1.76
C LEU A 48 8.41 14.26 -2.38
N ALA A 49 7.50 13.58 -1.67
CA ALA A 49 6.13 13.34 -2.12
C ALA A 49 5.37 14.64 -2.46
N VAL A 50 5.51 15.67 -1.61
CA VAL A 50 4.93 17.01 -1.85
C VAL A 50 5.53 17.62 -3.11
N THR A 51 6.85 17.60 -3.26
CA THR A 51 7.57 18.15 -4.42
C THR A 51 7.13 17.49 -5.72
N CYS A 52 7.04 16.16 -5.74
CA CYS A 52 6.60 15.39 -6.91
C CYS A 52 5.09 15.50 -7.18
N GLY A 53 4.31 15.97 -6.22
CA GLY A 53 2.85 16.09 -6.35
C GLY A 53 2.13 14.74 -6.30
N VAL A 54 2.58 13.83 -5.44
CA VAL A 54 1.93 12.55 -5.13
C VAL A 54 0.58 12.81 -4.45
N GLU A 55 -0.38 11.92 -4.62
CA GLU A 55 -1.72 12.05 -4.01
C GLU A 55 -1.91 11.13 -2.78
N TYR A 56 -1.21 10.01 -2.74
CA TYR A 56 -1.25 9.04 -1.63
C TYR A 56 0.16 8.78 -1.10
N PHE A 57 0.34 8.99 0.19
CA PHE A 57 1.56 8.66 0.93
C PHE A 57 1.28 7.44 1.80
N THR A 58 1.92 6.31 1.51
CA THR A 58 1.65 5.04 2.19
C THR A 58 2.92 4.46 2.80
N GLY A 59 2.75 3.58 3.78
CA GLY A 59 3.86 2.94 4.46
C GLY A 59 4.52 3.81 5.53
N GLY A 60 5.66 3.34 6.03
CA GLY A 60 6.34 3.93 7.18
C GLY A 60 5.58 3.80 8.50
N LEU A 61 6.25 4.09 9.62
CA LEU A 61 5.58 4.19 10.90
C LEU A 61 4.82 5.51 11.01
N PHE A 62 3.75 5.52 11.80
CA PHE A 62 3.02 6.75 12.05
C PHE A 62 3.92 7.83 12.67
N SER A 63 3.88 9.02 12.10
CA SER A 63 4.45 10.25 12.66
C SER A 63 3.44 11.38 12.51
N GLN A 64 3.20 12.10 13.61
CA GLN A 64 2.32 13.26 13.63
C GLN A 64 2.83 14.35 12.67
N ALA A 65 4.14 14.59 12.65
CA ALA A 65 4.76 15.62 11.81
C ALA A 65 4.65 15.26 10.31
N VAL A 66 4.75 13.97 9.96
CA VAL A 66 4.51 13.49 8.59
C VAL A 66 3.04 13.69 8.22
N MET A 67 2.11 13.27 9.08
CA MET A 67 0.67 13.43 8.85
C MET A 67 0.31 14.89 8.56
N GLU A 68 0.74 15.80 9.43
CA GLU A 68 0.49 17.24 9.26
C GLU A 68 1.03 17.78 7.93
N ARG A 69 2.23 17.36 7.54
CA ARG A 69 2.85 17.79 6.28
C ARG A 69 2.08 17.28 5.05
N VAL A 70 1.77 15.98 5.02
CA VAL A 70 1.13 15.38 3.84
C VAL A 70 -0.32 15.83 3.72
N GLN A 71 -1.06 15.93 4.82
CA GLN A 71 -2.44 16.41 4.81
C GLN A 71 -2.53 17.90 4.48
N ALA A 72 -1.58 18.73 4.94
CA ALA A 72 -1.51 20.15 4.55
C ALA A 72 -1.29 20.33 3.04
N ALA A 73 -0.67 19.35 2.37
CA ALA A 73 -0.51 19.33 0.91
C ALA A 73 -1.69 18.69 0.17
N GLY A 74 -2.75 18.29 0.89
CA GLY A 74 -3.93 17.65 0.31
C GLY A 74 -3.75 16.17 -0.03
N MET A 75 -2.65 15.55 0.42
CA MET A 75 -2.39 14.13 0.20
C MET A 75 -3.13 13.27 1.24
N LYS A 76 -3.37 12.01 0.87
CA LYS A 76 -3.90 10.97 1.74
C LYS A 76 -2.77 10.22 2.44
N TYR A 77 -2.91 9.96 3.75
CA TYR A 77 -1.91 9.30 4.58
C TYR A 77 -2.35 7.92 5.07
N PHE A 78 -1.58 6.89 4.71
CA PHE A 78 -1.82 5.48 5.04
C PHE A 78 -0.55 4.87 5.65
N PRO A 79 -0.22 5.12 6.93
CA PRO A 79 0.94 4.51 7.59
C PRO A 79 0.76 3.00 7.74
N PHE A 80 1.85 2.26 7.95
CA PHE A 80 1.77 0.86 8.34
C PHE A 80 1.04 0.71 9.67
N CYS A 81 0.25 -0.38 9.76
CA CYS A 81 -0.52 -0.75 10.94
C CYS A 81 0.10 -1.97 11.61
N GLY A 82 0.18 -1.91 12.95
CA GLY A 82 0.73 -2.97 13.80
C GLY A 82 2.24 -2.90 13.99
N ASP A 83 2.82 -3.91 14.63
CA ASP A 83 4.26 -4.02 14.87
C ASP A 83 4.97 -4.54 13.62
N VAL A 84 5.43 -3.59 12.80
CA VAL A 84 6.12 -3.88 11.54
C VAL A 84 7.61 -3.63 11.65
N SER A 85 8.41 -4.55 11.09
CA SER A 85 9.86 -4.47 11.10
C SER A 85 10.52 -5.32 10.01
N GLY A 86 11.81 -5.14 9.81
CA GLY A 86 12.64 -5.98 8.94
C GLY A 86 12.62 -5.61 7.46
N SER A 87 13.42 -6.35 6.69
CA SER A 87 13.50 -6.25 5.23
C SER A 87 13.69 -7.66 4.65
N PRO A 88 12.67 -8.24 4.01
CA PRO A 88 11.33 -7.68 3.76
C PRO A 88 10.56 -7.42 5.06
N ILE A 89 9.65 -6.44 5.03
CA ILE A 89 8.81 -6.07 6.18
C ILE A 89 8.00 -7.29 6.62
N ALA A 90 7.96 -7.54 7.93
CA ALA A 90 7.09 -8.51 8.59
C ALA A 90 6.15 -7.79 9.57
N LEU A 91 5.02 -8.41 9.86
CA LEU A 91 4.04 -7.96 10.84
C LEU A 91 4.00 -8.94 12.00
N ALA A 92 4.21 -8.42 13.21
CA ALA A 92 4.19 -9.17 14.46
C ALA A 92 3.03 -8.72 15.38
N GLY A 93 3.02 -9.22 16.60
CA GLY A 93 1.99 -8.93 17.61
C GLY A 93 0.80 -9.89 17.55
N SER A 94 -0.11 -9.77 18.50
CA SER A 94 -1.39 -10.48 18.48
C SER A 94 -2.41 -9.76 17.57
N PRO A 95 -3.51 -10.42 17.17
CA PRO A 95 -4.57 -9.73 16.45
C PRO A 95 -5.12 -8.53 17.22
N GLU A 96 -5.22 -8.64 18.55
CA GLU A 96 -5.68 -7.57 19.43
C GLU A 96 -4.75 -6.35 19.39
N ASP A 97 -3.42 -6.56 19.35
CA ASP A 97 -2.43 -5.49 19.23
C ASP A 97 -2.58 -4.75 17.90
N VAL A 98 -2.74 -5.48 16.79
CA VAL A 98 -2.93 -4.91 15.45
C VAL A 98 -4.25 -4.13 15.38
N LEU A 99 -5.33 -4.67 15.92
CA LEU A 99 -6.63 -4.00 15.98
C LEU A 99 -6.60 -2.74 16.86
N GLY A 100 -5.90 -2.81 17.99
CA GLY A 100 -5.68 -1.67 18.87
C GLY A 100 -4.91 -0.54 18.16
N ASP A 101 -3.89 -0.88 17.38
CA ASP A 101 -3.14 0.09 16.60
C ASP A 101 -3.97 0.68 15.45
N ALA A 102 -4.75 -0.14 14.74
CA ALA A 102 -5.68 0.35 13.70
C ALA A 102 -6.69 1.35 14.27
N ALA A 103 -7.26 1.06 15.45
CA ALA A 103 -8.17 1.97 16.15
C ALA A 103 -7.46 3.28 16.53
N ARG A 104 -6.27 3.19 17.10
CA ARG A 104 -5.44 4.35 17.46
C ARG A 104 -5.15 5.23 16.26
N LEU A 105 -4.71 4.65 15.14
CA LEU A 105 -4.40 5.37 13.90
C LEU A 105 -5.63 6.08 13.35
N ARG A 106 -6.77 5.40 13.29
CA ARG A 106 -8.06 6.01 12.91
C ARG A 106 -8.41 7.21 13.79
N ASP A 107 -8.29 7.06 15.10
CA ASP A 107 -8.65 8.11 16.07
C ASP A 107 -7.67 9.30 16.03
N LEU A 108 -6.43 9.09 15.54
CA LEU A 108 -5.47 10.14 15.24
C LEU A 108 -5.78 10.88 13.93
N GLY A 109 -6.69 10.37 13.09
CA GLY A 109 -7.15 11.05 11.88
C GLY A 109 -6.34 10.77 10.63
N VAL A 110 -5.66 9.61 10.54
CA VAL A 110 -5.11 9.13 9.28
C VAL A 110 -6.23 8.80 8.29
N ASP A 111 -5.96 8.88 6.99
CA ASP A 111 -6.96 8.58 5.96
C ASP A 111 -7.22 7.07 5.83
N GLY A 112 -6.31 6.23 6.29
CA GLY A 112 -6.42 4.78 6.34
C GLY A 112 -5.11 4.16 6.80
N VAL A 113 -4.99 2.84 6.67
CA VAL A 113 -3.78 2.12 7.04
C VAL A 113 -3.28 1.22 5.92
N ASP A 114 -1.98 0.97 5.91
CA ASP A 114 -1.31 -0.01 5.07
C ASP A 114 -0.98 -1.27 5.91
N LEU A 115 -1.57 -2.40 5.55
CA LEU A 115 -1.44 -3.65 6.29
C LEU A 115 -0.68 -4.70 5.47
N VAL A 116 0.46 -5.14 5.96
CA VAL A 116 1.24 -6.22 5.33
C VAL A 116 0.72 -7.60 5.73
N ALA A 117 -0.57 -7.85 5.47
CA ALA A 117 -1.32 -8.99 5.97
C ALA A 117 -0.65 -10.35 5.69
N TYR A 118 -0.21 -10.61 4.45
CA TYR A 118 0.44 -11.87 4.09
C TYR A 118 1.84 -12.09 4.69
N ARG A 119 2.33 -11.13 5.44
CA ARG A 119 3.58 -11.21 6.20
C ARG A 119 3.35 -11.22 7.71
N TYR A 120 2.10 -11.44 8.10
CA TYR A 120 1.71 -11.65 9.49
C TYR A 120 2.20 -13.01 9.97
N ALA A 121 2.96 -13.02 11.10
CA ALA A 121 3.63 -14.22 11.59
C ALA A 121 2.76 -15.06 12.54
N ASN A 122 1.70 -14.47 13.13
CA ASN A 122 1.06 -15.02 14.32
C ASN A 122 -0.40 -15.46 14.10
N GLY A 123 -0.83 -15.68 12.84
CA GLY A 123 -2.20 -16.11 12.56
C GLY A 123 -2.60 -16.10 11.09
N ASP A 124 -3.89 -16.17 10.84
CA ASP A 124 -4.45 -16.14 9.49
C ASP A 124 -4.46 -14.70 8.95
N PRO A 125 -3.79 -14.43 7.81
CA PRO A 125 -3.71 -13.10 7.23
C PRO A 125 -5.06 -12.56 6.74
N ILE A 126 -5.96 -13.44 6.30
CA ILE A 126 -7.26 -13.06 5.75
C ILE A 126 -8.21 -12.66 6.85
N GLU A 127 -8.26 -13.45 7.92
CA GLU A 127 -9.06 -13.13 9.10
C GLU A 127 -8.59 -11.81 9.74
N LEU A 128 -7.27 -11.62 9.88
CA LEU A 128 -6.72 -10.36 10.38
C LEU A 128 -7.15 -9.17 9.51
N ALA A 129 -7.01 -9.29 8.17
CA ALA A 129 -7.37 -8.21 7.26
C ALA A 129 -8.87 -7.85 7.32
N LYS A 130 -9.76 -8.85 7.46
CA LYS A 130 -11.20 -8.64 7.65
C LYS A 130 -11.51 -7.91 8.96
N LEU A 131 -10.84 -8.31 10.04
CA LEU A 131 -10.98 -7.67 11.35
C LEU A 131 -10.51 -6.21 11.32
N VAL A 132 -9.34 -5.94 10.72
CA VAL A 132 -8.81 -4.58 10.57
C VAL A 132 -9.75 -3.73 9.70
N LYS A 133 -10.24 -4.25 8.57
CA LYS A 133 -11.23 -3.55 7.73
C LYS A 133 -12.47 -3.17 8.52
N HIS A 134 -13.02 -4.10 9.30
CA HIS A 134 -14.17 -3.85 10.16
C HIS A 134 -13.89 -2.77 11.21
N GLN A 135 -12.70 -2.82 11.83
CA GLN A 135 -12.25 -1.84 12.84
C GLN A 135 -12.12 -0.41 12.27
N LEU A 136 -11.71 -0.30 11.01
CA LEU A 136 -11.55 0.99 10.32
C LEU A 136 -12.87 1.57 9.77
N GLY A 137 -13.94 0.78 9.69
CA GLY A 137 -15.22 1.21 9.11
C GLY A 137 -15.31 1.13 7.59
N GLY A 138 -14.51 0.24 6.95
CA GLY A 138 -14.74 -0.18 5.55
C GLY A 138 -13.64 0.18 4.54
N GLU A 139 -13.59 1.40 4.01
CA GLU A 139 -12.82 1.70 2.78
C GLU A 139 -11.39 2.24 3.01
N ASN A 140 -10.87 2.15 4.23
CA ASN A 140 -9.60 2.80 4.61
C ASN A 140 -8.46 1.80 4.83
N LEU A 141 -8.48 0.67 4.11
CA LEU A 141 -7.48 -0.38 4.21
C LEU A 141 -6.77 -0.59 2.87
N ILE A 142 -5.46 -0.40 2.85
CA ILE A 142 -4.58 -0.92 1.80
C ILE A 142 -3.97 -2.22 2.31
N ILE A 143 -3.92 -3.26 1.47
CA ILE A 143 -3.21 -4.51 1.76
C ILE A 143 -1.96 -4.56 0.91
N ALA A 144 -0.79 -4.58 1.56
CA ALA A 144 0.49 -4.63 0.90
C ALA A 144 1.24 -5.95 1.15
N GLY A 145 2.17 -6.22 0.28
CA GLY A 145 3.14 -7.28 0.41
C GLY A 145 2.64 -8.68 0.06
N SER A 146 3.46 -9.36 -0.74
CA SER A 146 3.31 -10.79 -1.04
C SER A 146 2.02 -11.22 -1.75
N ILE A 147 1.31 -10.32 -2.43
CA ILE A 147 0.19 -10.69 -3.30
C ILE A 147 0.79 -11.14 -4.65
N ASN A 148 0.96 -12.45 -4.81
CA ASN A 148 1.73 -13.06 -5.89
C ASN A 148 1.09 -14.31 -6.49
N SER A 149 -0.21 -14.51 -6.30
CA SER A 149 -0.97 -15.62 -6.89
C SER A 149 -2.42 -15.21 -7.17
N VAL A 150 -3.07 -15.95 -8.06
CA VAL A 150 -4.50 -15.76 -8.38
C VAL A 150 -5.38 -15.95 -7.14
N ASP A 151 -5.10 -16.95 -6.31
CA ASP A 151 -5.82 -17.18 -5.06
C ASP A 151 -5.76 -15.94 -4.15
N ARG A 152 -4.58 -15.33 -4.00
CA ARG A 152 -4.46 -14.11 -3.18
C ARG A 152 -5.21 -12.92 -3.77
N ILE A 153 -5.28 -12.79 -5.09
CA ILE A 153 -6.12 -11.77 -5.75
C ILE A 153 -7.60 -12.05 -5.44
N GLN A 154 -8.05 -13.29 -5.53
CA GLN A 154 -9.43 -13.67 -5.19
C GLN A 154 -9.77 -13.34 -3.73
N ARG A 155 -8.82 -13.57 -2.79
CA ARG A 155 -9.00 -13.16 -1.39
C ARG A 155 -9.14 -11.64 -1.22
N MET A 156 -8.45 -10.84 -2.06
CA MET A 156 -8.64 -9.38 -2.03
C MET A 156 -10.07 -8.99 -2.41
N HIS A 157 -10.68 -9.68 -3.39
CA HIS A 157 -12.10 -9.46 -3.72
C HIS A 157 -13.07 -9.87 -2.60
N GLU A 158 -12.72 -10.91 -1.82
CA GLU A 158 -13.52 -11.29 -0.64
C GLU A 158 -13.42 -10.29 0.52
N ILE A 159 -12.24 -9.67 0.68
CA ILE A 159 -12.01 -8.66 1.73
C ILE A 159 -12.55 -7.31 1.29
N GLU A 160 -12.49 -6.99 -0.01
CA GLU A 160 -12.83 -5.69 -0.59
C GLU A 160 -12.12 -4.52 0.12
N PRO A 161 -10.77 -4.49 0.21
CA PRO A 161 -10.06 -3.35 0.75
C PRO A 161 -10.21 -2.14 -0.18
N PHE A 162 -9.82 -0.94 0.27
CA PHE A 162 -9.67 0.22 -0.61
C PHE A 162 -8.76 -0.08 -1.80
N GLY A 163 -7.67 -0.81 -1.54
CA GLY A 163 -6.75 -1.25 -2.58
C GLY A 163 -5.77 -2.30 -2.06
N TYR A 164 -5.04 -2.87 -2.99
CA TYR A 164 -3.92 -3.75 -2.66
C TYR A 164 -2.73 -3.47 -3.59
N THR A 165 -1.51 -3.67 -3.08
CA THR A 165 -0.29 -3.34 -3.81
C THR A 165 0.44 -4.56 -4.33
N MET A 166 0.96 -4.44 -5.53
CA MET A 166 1.73 -5.47 -6.21
C MET A 166 2.95 -4.85 -6.89
N GLY A 167 4.14 -5.28 -6.51
CA GLY A 167 5.39 -4.86 -7.16
C GLY A 167 6.24 -6.06 -7.54
N GLY A 168 6.90 -6.69 -6.58
CA GLY A 168 7.79 -7.81 -6.81
C GLY A 168 7.20 -8.97 -7.60
N ALA A 169 5.91 -9.23 -7.47
CA ALA A 169 5.21 -10.28 -8.23
C ALA A 169 5.15 -9.97 -9.74
N LEU A 170 4.94 -8.70 -10.11
CA LEU A 170 4.89 -8.27 -11.51
C LEU A 170 6.28 -8.26 -12.15
N PHE A 171 7.28 -7.70 -11.45
CA PHE A 171 8.66 -7.68 -11.92
C PHE A 171 9.31 -9.07 -11.95
N GLY A 172 8.94 -9.94 -11.01
CA GLY A 172 9.45 -11.31 -10.88
C GLY A 172 8.77 -12.34 -11.77
N GLY A 173 7.74 -11.97 -12.56
CA GLY A 173 7.06 -12.89 -13.46
C GLY A 173 6.22 -13.95 -12.74
N ALA A 174 5.60 -13.62 -11.59
CA ALA A 174 4.85 -14.57 -10.78
C ALA A 174 3.59 -15.11 -11.47
N PHE A 175 3.00 -14.35 -12.38
CA PHE A 175 1.76 -14.69 -13.08
C PHE A 175 2.02 -15.22 -14.50
N VAL A 176 3.03 -14.66 -15.18
CA VAL A 176 3.46 -15.09 -16.52
C VAL A 176 4.96 -15.38 -16.44
N PRO A 177 5.38 -16.62 -16.16
CA PRO A 177 6.80 -16.99 -16.06
C PRO A 177 7.57 -16.67 -17.35
N GLY A 178 8.65 -15.88 -17.22
CA GLY A 178 9.44 -15.40 -18.35
C GLY A 178 8.82 -14.24 -19.13
N GLY A 179 7.62 -13.81 -18.78
CA GLY A 179 6.97 -12.63 -19.33
C GLY A 179 7.54 -11.31 -18.79
N SER A 180 7.30 -10.23 -19.52
CA SER A 180 7.66 -8.88 -19.10
C SER A 180 6.78 -8.39 -17.94
N PHE A 181 7.14 -7.25 -17.33
CA PHE A 181 6.26 -6.54 -16.39
C PHE A 181 4.88 -6.28 -17.00
N ARG A 182 4.82 -5.87 -18.26
CA ARG A 182 3.57 -5.63 -18.98
C ARG A 182 2.71 -6.91 -19.08
N ASP A 183 3.30 -8.03 -19.47
CA ASP A 183 2.56 -9.31 -19.62
C ASP A 183 1.94 -9.73 -18.28
N ASN A 184 2.69 -9.59 -17.18
CA ASN A 184 2.20 -9.89 -15.84
C ASN A 184 1.12 -8.91 -15.38
N LEU A 185 1.26 -7.63 -15.67
CA LEU A 185 0.25 -6.61 -15.36
C LEU A 185 -1.05 -6.85 -16.13
N GLU A 186 -0.97 -7.09 -17.45
CA GLU A 186 -2.14 -7.38 -18.28
C GLU A 186 -2.86 -8.65 -17.80
N TYR A 187 -2.12 -9.68 -17.42
CA TYR A 187 -2.70 -10.89 -16.86
C TYR A 187 -3.48 -10.60 -15.56
N VAL A 188 -2.90 -9.86 -14.63
CA VAL A 188 -3.54 -9.49 -13.37
C VAL A 188 -4.79 -8.64 -13.60
N VAL A 189 -4.72 -7.63 -14.46
CA VAL A 189 -5.88 -6.76 -14.78
C VAL A 189 -7.03 -7.57 -15.38
N ASN A 190 -6.74 -8.56 -16.23
CA ASN A 190 -7.75 -9.41 -16.82
C ASN A 190 -8.42 -10.35 -15.79
N ILE A 191 -7.65 -10.89 -14.82
CA ILE A 191 -8.21 -11.69 -13.72
C ILE A 191 -9.07 -10.82 -12.82
N ASP A 192 -8.58 -9.66 -12.43
CA ASP A 192 -9.29 -8.73 -11.57
C ASP A 192 -10.66 -8.36 -12.17
N ALA A 193 -10.69 -8.09 -13.48
CA ALA A 193 -11.94 -7.83 -14.20
C ALA A 193 -12.90 -9.01 -14.27
N THR A 194 -12.38 -10.25 -14.40
CA THR A 194 -13.21 -11.48 -14.44
C THR A 194 -13.79 -11.82 -13.08
N VAL A 195 -13.05 -11.63 -12.01
CA VAL A 195 -13.54 -11.87 -10.64
C VAL A 195 -14.58 -10.81 -10.25
N SER A 196 -14.37 -9.53 -10.61
CA SER A 196 -15.33 -8.43 -10.36
C SER A 196 -16.61 -8.54 -11.17
N GLY A 197 -16.60 -9.21 -12.33
CA GLY A 197 -17.76 -9.34 -13.24
C GLY A 197 -18.63 -10.59 -13.00
N GLY A 198 -18.29 -11.41 -12.02
CA GLY A 198 -18.92 -12.71 -11.72
C GLY A 198 -20.03 -12.66 -10.66
N VAL A 199 -20.72 -11.52 -10.49
CA VAL A 199 -21.91 -11.39 -9.61
C VAL A 199 -23.15 -11.19 -10.45
#